data_31c0dc1334f24c036a2680afc3342f82
#
_entry.id   31c0dc1334f24c036a2680afc3342f82
#
_cell.length_a   1.000
_cell.length_b   1.000
_cell.length_c   1.000
_cell.angle_alpha   90.00
_cell.angle_beta   90.00
_cell.angle_gamma   90.00
#
_symmetry.space_group_name_H-M   'P 1'
#
loop_
_entity.id
_entity.type
_entity.pdbx_description
1 polymer ?
#
loop_
_entity_poly.entity_id
_entity_poly.type
_entity_poly.pdbx_seq_one_letter_code
_entity_poly.pdbx_strand_id
1 'polypeptide(L)'
;MFKILIAEDDSELRQLFSHVLIKNGYSVTGVCNGKEALDALDKGYYDLIISDIMMPEMDGYELVSSLRTAGYSIPVMMITAKDAFDDMRMGFVSGTDDYMVKPV
;
A
#
# COMPACT_ATOMS: atom_id res chain seq x y z
N MET A 1 2.69 -11.69 15.38
CA MET A 1 3.62 -10.86 14.59
C MET A 1 2.82 -9.90 13.73
N PHE A 2 3.21 -8.65 13.72
CA PHE A 2 2.55 -7.62 12.93
C PHE A 2 2.81 -7.85 11.44
N LYS A 3 1.77 -7.97 10.64
CA LYS A 3 1.86 -8.33 9.22
C LYS A 3 1.57 -7.12 8.34
N ILE A 4 2.49 -6.84 7.43
CA ILE A 4 2.40 -5.68 6.51
C ILE A 4 2.36 -6.19 5.07
N LEU A 5 1.41 -5.66 4.30
CA LEU A 5 1.32 -5.89 2.86
C LEU A 5 1.82 -4.63 2.16
N ILE A 6 2.80 -4.78 1.28
CA ILE A 6 3.36 -3.67 0.50
C ILE A 6 2.95 -3.83 -0.96
N ALA A 7 2.26 -2.83 -1.51
CA ALA A 7 1.92 -2.76 -2.92
C ALA A 7 2.78 -1.68 -3.58
N GLU A 8 3.77 -2.08 -4.36
CA GLU A 8 4.73 -1.19 -5.01
C GLU A 8 5.20 -1.83 -6.31
N ASP A 9 5.03 -1.14 -7.44
CA ASP A 9 5.42 -1.67 -8.74
C ASP A 9 6.94 -1.61 -8.98
N ASP A 10 7.66 -0.69 -8.35
CA ASP A 10 9.11 -0.62 -8.43
C ASP A 10 9.72 -1.72 -7.53
N SER A 11 10.33 -2.73 -8.16
CA SER A 11 10.87 -3.87 -7.43
C SER A 11 12.00 -3.49 -6.47
N GLU A 12 12.81 -2.50 -6.81
CA GLU A 12 13.91 -2.05 -5.94
C GLU A 12 13.37 -1.38 -4.68
N LEU A 13 12.41 -0.49 -4.84
CA LEU A 13 11.75 0.16 -3.69
C LEU A 13 10.99 -0.85 -2.85
N ARG A 14 10.28 -1.78 -3.48
CA ARG A 14 9.55 -2.82 -2.77
C ARG A 14 10.50 -3.66 -1.91
N GLN A 15 11.65 -4.04 -2.46
CA GLN A 15 12.65 -4.81 -1.73
C GLN A 15 13.26 -3.99 -0.60
N LEU A 16 13.54 -2.72 -0.83
CA LEU A 16 14.10 -1.84 0.19
C LEU A 16 13.15 -1.69 1.38
N PHE A 17 11.90 -1.38 1.13
CA PHE A 17 10.91 -1.25 2.20
C PHE A 17 10.70 -2.56 2.94
N SER A 18 10.63 -3.66 2.20
CA SER A 18 10.47 -5.00 2.80
C SER A 18 11.66 -5.33 3.70
N HIS A 19 12.87 -5.07 3.23
CA HIS A 19 14.09 -5.35 3.99
C HIS A 19 14.12 -4.57 5.31
N VAL A 20 13.83 -3.26 5.27
CA VAL A 20 13.82 -2.41 6.45
C VAL A 20 12.78 -2.89 7.46
N LEU A 21 11.59 -3.21 7.01
CA LEU A 21 10.51 -3.65 7.89
C LEU A 21 10.77 -5.02 8.48
N ILE A 22 11.29 -5.95 7.70
CA ILE A 22 11.66 -7.28 8.20
C ILE A 22 12.75 -7.16 9.26
N LYS A 23 13.74 -6.29 9.01
CA LYS A 23 14.82 -6.06 9.96
C LYS A 23 14.30 -5.52 11.29
N ASN A 24 13.18 -4.81 11.29
CA ASN A 24 12.55 -4.27 12.48
C ASN A 24 11.52 -5.19 13.12
N GLY A 25 11.45 -6.44 12.68
CA GLY A 25 10.63 -7.47 13.32
C GLY A 25 9.24 -7.67 12.76
N TYR A 26 8.93 -7.06 11.61
CA TYR A 26 7.62 -7.23 10.96
C TYR A 26 7.63 -8.38 9.96
N SER A 27 6.48 -8.98 9.74
CA SER A 27 6.27 -9.92 8.65
C SER A 27 5.78 -9.13 7.43
N VAL A 28 6.42 -9.28 6.27
CA VAL A 28 6.13 -8.47 5.09
C VAL A 28 5.85 -9.36 3.88
N THR A 29 4.77 -9.03 3.16
CA THR A 29 4.47 -9.60 1.84
C THR A 29 4.47 -8.45 0.83
N GLY A 30 5.24 -8.60 -0.25
CA GLY A 30 5.31 -7.59 -1.30
C GLY A 30 4.51 -8.02 -2.53
N VAL A 31 3.74 -7.11 -3.09
CA VAL A 31 3.02 -7.29 -4.36
C VAL A 31 3.28 -6.10 -5.26
N CYS A 32 3.06 -6.22 -6.56
CA CYS A 32 3.47 -5.20 -7.52
C CYS A 32 2.33 -4.30 -7.99
N ASN A 33 1.09 -4.58 -7.63
CA ASN A 33 -0.05 -3.72 -7.99
C ASN A 33 -1.22 -3.97 -7.04
N GLY A 34 -2.28 -3.16 -7.19
CA GLY A 34 -3.46 -3.25 -6.33
C GLY A 34 -4.25 -4.54 -6.51
N LYS A 35 -4.24 -5.08 -7.72
CA LYS A 35 -4.95 -6.33 -7.99
C LYS A 35 -4.31 -7.50 -7.24
N GLU A 36 -2.99 -7.57 -7.24
CA GLU A 36 -2.26 -8.57 -6.46
C GLU A 36 -2.48 -8.38 -4.96
N ALA A 37 -2.60 -7.11 -4.53
CA ALA A 37 -2.87 -6.82 -3.13
C ALA A 37 -4.23 -7.39 -2.70
N LEU A 38 -5.26 -7.23 -3.53
CA LEU A 38 -6.59 -7.80 -3.24
C LEU A 38 -6.54 -9.32 -3.19
N ASP A 39 -5.81 -9.96 -4.10
CA ASP A 39 -5.63 -11.42 -4.09
C ASP A 39 -4.93 -11.89 -2.81
N ALA A 40 -3.92 -11.15 -2.36
CA ALA A 40 -3.21 -11.47 -1.11
C ALA A 40 -4.14 -11.38 0.10
N LEU A 41 -5.02 -10.37 0.13
CA LEU A 41 -5.98 -10.19 1.22
C LEU A 41 -7.03 -11.31 1.27
N ASP A 42 -7.39 -11.88 0.13
CA ASP A 42 -8.28 -13.03 0.08
C ASP A 42 -7.65 -14.29 0.69
N LYS A 43 -6.33 -14.37 0.70
CA LYS A 43 -5.59 -15.56 1.13
C LYS A 43 -5.00 -15.44 2.53
N GLY A 44 -4.95 -14.25 3.12
CA GLY A 44 -4.32 -14.04 4.40
C GLY A 44 -4.75 -12.77 5.09
N TYR A 45 -4.34 -12.64 6.34
CA TYR A 45 -4.63 -11.48 7.18
C TYR A 45 -3.43 -10.54 7.22
N TYR A 46 -3.70 -9.24 7.19
CA TYR A 46 -2.67 -8.19 7.31
C TYR A 46 -3.13 -7.09 8.27
N ASP A 47 -2.17 -6.53 9.00
CA ASP A 47 -2.44 -5.49 9.99
C ASP A 47 -2.31 -4.07 9.40
N LEU A 48 -1.54 -3.93 8.32
CA LEU A 48 -1.28 -2.64 7.68
C LEU A 48 -1.00 -2.88 6.20
N ILE A 49 -1.47 -1.97 5.36
CA ILE A 49 -1.14 -1.93 3.94
C ILE A 49 -0.34 -0.67 3.68
N ILE A 50 0.82 -0.81 3.02
CA ILE A 50 1.60 0.31 2.50
C ILE A 50 1.49 0.22 0.98
N SER A 51 0.94 1.25 0.34
CA SER A 51 0.67 1.22 -1.09
C SER A 51 1.24 2.45 -1.79
N ASP A 52 1.85 2.22 -2.95
CA ASP A 52 2.15 3.29 -3.88
C ASP A 52 0.84 3.81 -4.48
N ILE A 53 0.76 5.11 -4.74
CA ILE A 53 -0.40 5.69 -5.41
C ILE A 53 -0.40 5.30 -6.89
N MET A 54 0.75 5.46 -7.55
CA MET A 54 0.87 5.21 -8.99
C MET A 54 1.34 3.78 -9.24
N MET A 55 0.40 2.91 -9.62
CA MET A 55 0.69 1.53 -9.96
C MET A 55 -0.06 1.13 -11.23
N PRO A 56 0.48 0.17 -12.03
CA PRO A 56 -0.25 -0.35 -13.20
C PRO A 56 -1.47 -1.15 -12.77
N GLU A 57 -2.43 -1.27 -13.64
CA GLU A 57 -3.68 -2.03 -13.52
C GLU A 57 -4.65 -1.42 -12.50
N MET A 58 -4.24 -1.32 -11.25
CA MET A 58 -5.07 -0.74 -10.19
C MET A 58 -4.18 0.14 -9.33
N ASP A 59 -4.41 1.45 -9.33
CA ASP A 59 -3.63 2.39 -8.53
C ASP A 59 -4.03 2.34 -7.05
N GLY A 60 -3.29 3.09 -6.22
CA GLY A 60 -3.52 3.08 -4.78
C GLY A 60 -4.90 3.58 -4.37
N TYR A 61 -5.45 4.56 -5.07
CA TYR A 61 -6.80 5.07 -4.78
C TYR A 61 -7.86 4.03 -5.09
N GLU A 62 -7.74 3.36 -6.22
CA GLU A 62 -8.65 2.29 -6.60
C GLU A 62 -8.57 1.13 -5.61
N LEU A 63 -7.36 0.80 -5.16
CA LEU A 63 -7.15 -0.24 -4.14
C LEU A 63 -7.89 0.11 -2.86
N VAL A 64 -7.71 1.33 -2.33
CA VAL A 64 -8.36 1.75 -1.08
C VAL A 64 -9.88 1.74 -1.24
N SER A 65 -10.39 2.29 -2.35
CA SER A 65 -11.84 2.28 -2.61
C SER A 65 -12.40 0.86 -2.63
N SER A 66 -11.69 -0.06 -3.29
CA SER A 66 -12.11 -1.47 -3.36
C SER A 66 -12.12 -2.12 -1.98
N LEU A 67 -11.11 -1.82 -1.16
CA LEU A 67 -11.03 -2.35 0.20
C LEU A 67 -12.20 -1.88 1.05
N ARG A 68 -12.50 -0.59 1.03
CA ARG A 68 -13.59 -0.04 1.84
C ARG A 68 -14.96 -0.55 1.38
N THR A 69 -15.15 -0.67 0.07
CA THR A 69 -16.37 -1.24 -0.50
C THR A 69 -16.55 -2.71 -0.08
N ALA A 70 -15.46 -3.46 -0.02
CA ALA A 70 -15.50 -4.87 0.40
C ALA A 70 -15.62 -5.06 1.91
N GLY A 71 -15.62 -3.99 2.70
CA GLY A 71 -15.76 -4.05 4.14
C GLY A 71 -14.48 -4.20 4.94
N TYR A 72 -13.33 -4.12 4.30
CA TYR A 72 -12.05 -4.12 5.01
C TYR A 72 -11.80 -2.79 5.70
N SER A 73 -11.37 -2.82 6.94
CA SER A 73 -11.03 -1.63 7.72
C SER A 73 -9.52 -1.52 8.01
N ILE A 74 -8.71 -2.28 7.30
CA ILE A 74 -7.26 -2.29 7.48
C ILE A 74 -6.68 -0.89 7.21
N PRO A 75 -5.83 -0.35 8.11
CA PRO A 75 -5.17 0.93 7.86
C PRO A 75 -4.32 0.89 6.59
N VAL A 76 -4.37 1.96 5.81
CA VAL A 76 -3.59 2.07 4.57
C VAL A 76 -2.74 3.34 4.63
N MET A 77 -1.43 3.16 4.44
CA MET A 77 -0.50 4.26 4.30
C MET A 77 -0.11 4.38 2.83
N MET A 78 -0.32 5.56 2.25
CA MET A 78 0.04 5.83 0.86
C MET A 78 1.46 6.38 0.78
N ILE A 79 2.20 5.93 -0.24
CA ILE A 79 3.51 6.49 -0.58
C ILE A 79 3.37 7.18 -1.93
N THR A 80 3.85 8.42 -2.04
CA THR A 80 3.72 9.19 -3.27
C THR A 80 5.01 9.94 -3.59
N ALA A 81 5.24 10.20 -4.89
CA ALA A 81 6.32 11.07 -5.34
C ALA A 81 5.92 12.53 -5.09
N LYS A 82 6.91 13.43 -5.01
CA LYS A 82 6.65 14.86 -4.76
C LYS A 82 5.72 15.50 -5.78
N ASP A 83 5.84 15.12 -7.04
CA ASP A 83 5.03 15.63 -8.13
C ASP A 83 3.58 15.14 -8.09
N ALA A 84 3.28 14.16 -7.25
CA ALA A 84 1.93 13.66 -7.04
C ALA A 84 1.25 14.31 -5.83
N PHE A 85 1.79 15.41 -5.31
CA PHE A 85 1.29 16.06 -4.10
C PHE A 85 -0.20 16.42 -4.19
N ASP A 86 -0.65 16.92 -5.35
CA ASP A 86 -2.05 17.29 -5.54
C ASP A 86 -3.00 16.11 -5.46
N ASP A 87 -2.51 14.90 -5.69
CA ASP A 87 -3.31 13.67 -5.63
C ASP A 87 -3.63 13.24 -4.20
N MET A 88 -2.97 13.82 -3.22
CA MET A 88 -3.20 13.48 -1.81
C MET A 88 -4.65 13.72 -1.38
N ARG A 89 -5.30 14.73 -1.97
CA ARG A 89 -6.72 15.00 -1.71
C ARG A 89 -7.60 13.81 -2.08
N MET A 90 -7.32 13.22 -3.23
CA MET A 90 -8.09 12.08 -3.72
C MET A 90 -7.88 10.85 -2.83
N GLY A 91 -6.67 10.70 -2.30
CA GLY A 91 -6.38 9.63 -1.35
C GLY A 91 -7.24 9.73 -0.09
N PHE A 92 -7.37 10.92 0.47
CA PHE A 92 -8.22 11.13 1.64
C PHE A 92 -9.69 10.85 1.33
N VAL A 93 -10.15 11.28 0.16
CA VAL A 93 -11.53 11.00 -0.28
C VAL A 93 -11.73 9.49 -0.43
N SER A 94 -10.72 8.75 -0.86
CA SER A 94 -10.80 7.29 -1.01
C SER A 94 -10.69 6.52 0.31
N GLY A 95 -10.41 7.20 1.44
CA GLY A 95 -10.33 6.56 2.74
C GLY A 95 -8.94 6.14 3.17
N THR A 96 -7.90 6.76 2.62
CA THR A 96 -6.52 6.55 3.04
C THR A 96 -6.28 7.17 4.41
N ASP A 97 -5.56 6.46 5.27
CA ASP A 97 -5.30 6.88 6.65
C ASP A 97 -4.11 7.82 6.76
N ASP A 98 -3.10 7.68 5.89
CA ASP A 98 -1.90 8.49 5.97
C ASP A 98 -1.15 8.52 4.64
N TYR A 99 -0.21 9.46 4.51
CA TYR A 99 0.65 9.64 3.34
C TYR A 99 2.11 9.74 3.72
N MET A 100 2.97 9.22 2.84
CA MET A 100 4.41 9.45 2.89
C MET A 100 4.90 9.81 1.49
N VAL A 101 5.84 10.75 1.42
CA VAL A 101 6.43 11.19 0.14
C VAL A 101 7.73 10.43 -0.10
N LYS A 102 7.92 9.91 -1.31
CA LYS A 102 9.16 9.23 -1.70
C LYS A 102 10.31 10.22 -1.87
N PRO A 103 11.55 9.83 -1.54
CA PRO A 103 11.93 8.62 -0.81
C PRO A 103 11.64 8.74 0.68
N VAL A 104 11.36 7.62 1.30
CA VAL A 104 11.03 7.58 2.74
C VAL A 104 12.17 6.98 3.55
#